data_4d4eb7662703265e93532d80d56ce1c4
#
_entry.id   4d4eb7662703265e93532d80d56ce1c4
#
_cell.length_a   1.000
_cell.length_b   1.000
_cell.length_c   1.000
_cell.angle_alpha   90.00
_cell.angle_beta   90.00
_cell.angle_gamma   90.00
#
_symmetry.space_group_name_H-M   'P 1'
#
loop_
_entity.id
_entity.type
_entity.pdbx_description
1 polymer ?
#
loop_
_entity_poly.entity_id
_entity_poly.type
_entity_poly.pdbx_seq_one_letter_code
_entity_poly.pdbx_strand_id
1 'polypeptide(L)'
;ADVREATYKKINTFSYENVEKFNAGNLVVRMTNDVTQVQNLMMMVFQILMRIPVLLIGAVVLSITTLPRLWWITVLLIVLIVLVTAVLMGRMGPHFMAFQKLMDRINAIAKQNLRGSRVVKSFVQEKNQIKDFDETSDELYDHNWAVGKLFSAMIPLFTVIAQGAIWLAIYFVSTFVTESTTVAQDSIGGIATFMTYMGMIMFAIIMGGMISMFASRGMVSIGRINEVLKTDPA
;
A
#
# COMPACT_ATOMS: atom_id res chain seq x y z
N ALA A 1 1.72 -0.82 25.01
CA ALA A 1 1.73 -1.43 26.36
C ALA A 1 0.29 -1.75 26.77
N ASP A 2 -0.60 -0.79 26.81
CA ASP A 2 -1.95 -0.88 27.37
C ASP A 2 -2.85 -1.93 26.69
N VAL A 3 -2.81 -2.03 25.35
CA VAL A 3 -3.60 -3.04 24.62
C VAL A 3 -3.13 -4.46 24.98
N ARG A 4 -1.82 -4.66 25.11
CA ARG A 4 -1.26 -5.98 25.48
C ARG A 4 -1.64 -6.35 26.91
N GLU A 5 -1.57 -5.41 27.82
CA GLU A 5 -1.96 -5.59 29.21
C GLU A 5 -3.45 -5.87 29.33
N ALA A 6 -4.30 -5.11 28.63
CA ALA A 6 -5.74 -5.33 28.61
C ALA A 6 -6.10 -6.73 28.07
N THR A 7 -5.47 -7.13 26.94
CA THR A 7 -5.68 -8.46 26.34
C THR A 7 -5.22 -9.55 27.30
N TYR A 8 -4.06 -9.40 27.95
CA TYR A 8 -3.56 -10.36 28.92
C TYR A 8 -4.48 -10.49 30.15
N LYS A 9 -4.91 -9.37 30.74
CA LYS A 9 -5.85 -9.38 31.84
C LYS A 9 -7.15 -10.08 31.47
N LYS A 10 -7.69 -9.80 30.27
CA LYS A 10 -8.91 -10.44 29.79
C LYS A 10 -8.76 -11.95 29.58
N ILE A 11 -7.66 -12.39 28.99
CA ILE A 11 -7.37 -13.83 28.80
C ILE A 11 -7.29 -14.55 30.16
N ASN A 12 -6.72 -13.92 31.19
CA ASN A 12 -6.67 -14.52 32.52
C ASN A 12 -8.05 -14.66 33.21
N THR A 13 -9.09 -14.00 32.72
CA THR A 13 -10.47 -14.19 33.21
C THR A 13 -11.23 -15.30 32.44
N PHE A 14 -10.63 -15.90 31.40
CA PHE A 14 -11.28 -16.90 30.57
C PHE A 14 -11.46 -18.23 31.32
N SER A 15 -12.63 -18.83 31.13
CA SER A 15 -12.89 -20.21 31.54
C SER A 15 -12.15 -21.20 30.63
N TYR A 16 -12.11 -22.47 31.04
CA TYR A 16 -11.51 -23.54 30.24
C TYR A 16 -12.18 -23.66 28.85
N GLU A 17 -13.50 -23.50 28.79
CA GLU A 17 -14.28 -23.51 27.54
C GLU A 17 -13.86 -22.39 26.58
N ASN A 18 -13.63 -21.19 27.09
CA ASN A 18 -13.15 -20.07 26.28
C ASN A 18 -11.74 -20.33 25.72
N VAL A 19 -10.84 -20.90 26.52
CA VAL A 19 -9.49 -21.25 26.08
C VAL A 19 -9.51 -22.34 25.01
N GLU A 20 -10.40 -23.32 25.13
CA GLU A 20 -10.56 -24.38 24.13
C GLU A 20 -11.11 -23.83 22.80
N LYS A 21 -12.13 -22.96 22.87
CA LYS A 21 -12.72 -22.27 21.70
C LYS A 21 -11.71 -21.47 20.89
N PHE A 22 -10.83 -20.74 21.54
CA PHE A 22 -9.83 -19.90 20.87
C PHE A 22 -8.53 -20.65 20.55
N ASN A 23 -8.25 -21.77 21.18
CA ASN A 23 -6.97 -22.49 21.22
C ASN A 23 -5.85 -21.63 21.86
N ALA A 24 -5.16 -22.20 22.85
CA ALA A 24 -4.10 -21.50 23.60
C ALA A 24 -3.02 -20.88 22.70
N GLY A 25 -2.58 -21.60 21.66
CA GLY A 25 -1.60 -21.08 20.69
C GLY A 25 -2.10 -19.83 19.95
N ASN A 26 -3.38 -19.78 19.61
CA ASN A 26 -3.98 -18.63 18.93
C ASN A 26 -4.10 -17.41 19.86
N LEU A 27 -4.41 -17.61 21.14
CA LEU A 27 -4.42 -16.54 22.14
C LEU A 27 -3.03 -15.89 22.31
N VAL A 28 -1.97 -16.71 22.33
CA VAL A 28 -0.59 -16.21 22.36
C VAL A 28 -0.27 -15.37 21.12
N VAL A 29 -0.67 -15.82 19.92
CA VAL A 29 -0.48 -15.05 18.68
C VAL A 29 -1.24 -13.73 18.74
N ARG A 30 -2.46 -13.70 19.25
CA ARG A 30 -3.27 -12.48 19.41
C ARG A 30 -2.59 -11.48 20.37
N MET A 31 -2.00 -11.97 21.45
CA MET A 31 -1.32 -11.13 22.45
C MET A 31 0.06 -10.62 21.97
N THR A 32 0.72 -11.33 21.08
CA THR A 32 2.06 -10.99 20.59
C THR A 32 2.01 -10.33 19.21
N ASN A 33 1.72 -11.11 18.18
CA ASN A 33 1.79 -10.66 16.80
C ASN A 33 0.67 -9.65 16.45
N ASP A 34 -0.59 -9.94 16.83
CA ASP A 34 -1.69 -9.04 16.50
C ASP A 34 -1.57 -7.68 17.20
N VAL A 35 -1.11 -7.65 18.46
CA VAL A 35 -0.81 -6.38 19.15
C VAL A 35 0.30 -5.62 18.44
N THR A 36 1.33 -6.30 17.93
CA THR A 36 2.41 -5.67 17.16
C THR A 36 1.88 -5.12 15.82
N GLN A 37 0.98 -5.83 15.13
CA GLN A 37 0.34 -5.32 13.92
C GLN A 37 -0.52 -4.08 14.19
N VAL A 38 -1.24 -4.05 15.29
CA VAL A 38 -2.00 -2.85 15.71
C VAL A 38 -1.07 -1.70 16.02
N GLN A 39 0.04 -1.96 16.72
CA GLN A 39 1.06 -0.93 16.98
C GLN A 39 1.62 -0.36 15.68
N ASN A 40 1.98 -1.22 14.72
CA ASN A 40 2.48 -0.79 13.41
C ASN A 40 1.44 0.02 12.64
N LEU A 41 0.16 -0.38 12.69
CA LEU A 41 -0.92 0.38 12.08
C LEU A 41 -1.05 1.76 12.71
N MET A 42 -1.02 1.87 14.04
CA MET A 42 -1.09 3.16 14.73
C MET A 42 0.09 4.06 14.38
N MET A 43 1.31 3.51 14.38
CA MET A 43 2.50 4.26 13.94
C MET A 43 2.36 4.76 12.49
N MET A 44 1.84 3.92 11.60
CA MET A 44 1.58 4.30 10.21
C MET A 44 0.52 5.40 10.10
N VAL A 45 -0.58 5.30 10.87
CA VAL A 45 -1.62 6.33 10.91
C VAL A 45 -1.01 7.69 11.30
N PHE A 46 -0.21 7.73 12.36
CA PHE A 46 0.42 8.98 12.80
C PHE A 46 1.49 9.49 11.84
N GLN A 47 2.34 8.62 11.31
CA GLN A 47 3.46 9.04 10.46
C GLN A 47 3.06 9.34 9.02
N ILE A 48 2.11 8.61 8.47
CA ILE A 48 1.78 8.67 7.04
C ILE A 48 0.44 9.34 6.84
N LEU A 49 -0.63 8.85 7.49
CA LEU A 49 -1.99 9.32 7.26
C LEU A 49 -2.21 10.76 7.71
N MET A 50 -1.54 11.21 8.76
CA MET A 50 -1.57 12.62 9.17
C MET A 50 -0.63 13.49 8.32
N ARG A 51 0.56 12.96 8.00
CA ARG A 51 1.58 13.72 7.26
C ARG A 51 1.19 13.98 5.81
N ILE A 52 0.60 12.99 5.13
CA ILE A 52 0.31 13.10 3.69
C ILE A 52 -0.71 14.21 3.38
N PRO A 53 -1.89 14.29 4.04
CA PRO A 53 -2.83 15.38 3.78
C PRO A 53 -2.24 16.76 4.06
N VAL A 54 -1.47 16.90 5.13
CA VAL A 54 -0.81 18.18 5.48
C VAL A 54 0.18 18.58 4.40
N LEU A 55 1.02 17.64 3.94
CA LEU A 55 1.98 17.91 2.85
C LEU A 55 1.26 18.22 1.53
N LEU A 56 0.21 17.46 1.20
CA LEU A 56 -0.53 17.67 -0.04
C LEU A 56 -1.22 19.03 -0.05
N ILE A 57 -2.00 19.33 0.99
CA ILE A 57 -2.73 20.60 1.10
C ILE A 57 -1.73 21.77 1.17
N GLY A 58 -0.70 21.65 2.01
CA GLY A 58 0.35 22.67 2.12
C GLY A 58 1.06 22.92 0.80
N ALA A 59 1.48 21.87 0.10
CA ALA A 59 2.16 22.00 -1.20
C ALA A 59 1.24 22.59 -2.28
N VAL A 60 -0.04 22.23 -2.31
CA VAL A 60 -1.03 22.81 -3.24
C VAL A 60 -1.23 24.32 -2.95
N VAL A 61 -1.47 24.67 -1.70
CA VAL A 61 -1.68 26.08 -1.31
C VAL A 61 -0.43 26.90 -1.61
N LEU A 62 0.75 26.41 -1.22
CA LEU A 62 2.02 27.12 -1.46
C LEU A 62 2.37 27.18 -2.96
N SER A 63 2.07 26.16 -3.73
CA SER A 63 2.24 26.17 -5.18
C SER A 63 1.40 27.27 -5.85
N ILE A 64 0.13 27.38 -5.43
CA ILE A 64 -0.79 28.40 -5.95
C ILE A 64 -0.36 29.82 -5.51
N THR A 65 0.10 29.98 -4.27
CA THR A 65 0.52 31.31 -3.77
C THR A 65 1.85 31.76 -4.35
N THR A 66 2.77 30.84 -4.67
CA THR A 66 4.07 31.17 -5.27
C THR A 66 3.94 31.62 -6.72
N LEU A 67 3.13 30.94 -7.51
CA LEU A 67 2.86 31.26 -8.91
C LEU A 67 1.36 31.25 -9.21
N PRO A 68 0.59 32.29 -8.80
CA PRO A 68 -0.86 32.30 -8.91
C PRO A 68 -1.39 32.10 -10.33
N ARG A 69 -0.66 32.56 -11.33
CA ARG A 69 -1.04 32.39 -12.74
C ARG A 69 -0.94 30.95 -13.24
N LEU A 70 -0.22 30.07 -12.55
CA LEU A 70 0.05 28.67 -12.94
C LEU A 70 -0.73 27.64 -12.10
N TRP A 71 -1.73 28.08 -11.33
CA TRP A 71 -2.56 27.18 -10.49
C TRP A 71 -3.14 25.98 -11.27
N TRP A 72 -3.49 26.19 -12.51
CA TRP A 72 -4.06 25.17 -13.38
C TRP A 72 -3.06 24.02 -13.69
N ILE A 73 -1.74 24.29 -13.73
CA ILE A 73 -0.71 23.28 -13.93
C ILE A 73 -0.69 22.34 -12.69
N THR A 74 -0.80 22.89 -11.49
CA THR A 74 -0.91 22.10 -10.25
C THR A 74 -2.12 21.20 -10.27
N VAL A 75 -3.28 21.72 -10.66
CA VAL A 75 -4.52 20.93 -10.80
C VAL A 75 -4.36 19.86 -11.87
N LEU A 76 -3.81 20.21 -13.04
CA LEU A 76 -3.56 19.25 -14.13
C LEU A 76 -2.65 18.11 -13.67
N LEU A 77 -1.56 18.41 -12.97
CA LEU A 77 -0.64 17.41 -12.43
C LEU A 77 -1.37 16.45 -11.48
N ILE A 78 -2.15 16.98 -10.52
CA ILE A 78 -2.90 16.15 -9.57
C ILE A 78 -3.87 15.24 -10.31
N VAL A 79 -4.65 15.78 -11.24
CA VAL A 79 -5.63 15.01 -12.02
C VAL A 79 -4.94 13.90 -12.81
N LEU A 80 -3.83 14.19 -13.49
CA LEU A 80 -3.08 13.19 -14.25
C LEU A 80 -2.51 12.09 -13.37
N ILE A 81 -1.89 12.43 -12.23
CA ILE A 81 -1.34 11.44 -11.32
C ILE A 81 -2.45 10.56 -10.72
N VAL A 82 -3.56 11.16 -10.29
CA VAL A 82 -4.70 10.42 -9.75
C VAL A 82 -5.29 9.48 -10.81
N LEU A 83 -5.45 9.96 -12.04
CA LEU A 83 -5.97 9.16 -13.15
C LEU A 83 -5.05 7.98 -13.47
N VAL A 84 -3.74 8.22 -13.62
CA VAL A 84 -2.76 7.15 -13.87
C VAL A 84 -2.74 6.15 -12.72
N THR A 85 -2.77 6.63 -11.48
CA THR A 85 -2.84 5.76 -10.29
C THR A 85 -4.10 4.90 -10.32
N ALA A 86 -5.27 5.48 -10.57
CA ALA A 86 -6.53 4.76 -10.63
C ALA A 86 -6.54 3.69 -11.74
N VAL A 87 -6.02 4.01 -12.93
CA VAL A 87 -5.92 3.06 -14.05
C VAL A 87 -4.97 1.92 -13.74
N LEU A 88 -3.78 2.21 -13.19
CA LEU A 88 -2.80 1.18 -12.85
C LEU A 88 -3.29 0.29 -11.71
N MET A 89 -3.84 0.86 -10.65
CA MET A 89 -4.41 0.10 -9.53
C MET A 89 -5.61 -0.76 -9.98
N GLY A 90 -6.48 -0.22 -10.82
CA GLY A 90 -7.59 -0.98 -11.41
C GLY A 90 -7.13 -2.18 -12.22
N ARG A 91 -6.03 -2.05 -12.98
CA ARG A 91 -5.44 -3.16 -13.74
C ARG A 91 -4.68 -4.15 -12.87
N MET A 92 -4.04 -3.69 -11.80
CA MET A 92 -3.30 -4.57 -10.88
C MET A 92 -4.23 -5.43 -10.02
N GLY A 93 -5.40 -4.92 -9.65
CA GLY A 93 -6.35 -5.58 -8.74
C GLY A 93 -6.68 -7.03 -9.11
N PRO A 94 -7.13 -7.33 -10.35
CA PRO A 94 -7.42 -8.70 -10.78
C PRO A 94 -6.21 -9.64 -10.69
N HIS A 95 -5.02 -9.17 -11.07
CA HIS A 95 -3.78 -9.96 -10.98
C HIS A 95 -3.39 -10.24 -9.52
N PHE A 96 -3.59 -9.29 -8.63
CA PHE A 96 -3.38 -9.48 -7.18
C PHE A 96 -4.32 -10.55 -6.60
N MET A 97 -5.59 -10.51 -6.98
CA MET A 97 -6.57 -11.51 -6.53
C MET A 97 -6.24 -12.92 -7.07
N ALA A 98 -5.85 -13.02 -8.34
CA ALA A 98 -5.42 -14.28 -8.93
C ALA A 98 -4.15 -14.81 -8.24
N PHE A 99 -3.17 -13.95 -7.99
CA PHE A 99 -1.95 -14.30 -7.26
C PHE A 99 -2.27 -14.89 -5.87
N GLN A 100 -3.18 -14.29 -5.10
CA GLN A 100 -3.57 -14.82 -3.79
C GLN A 100 -4.19 -16.21 -3.89
N LYS A 101 -5.11 -16.42 -4.85
CA LYS A 101 -5.74 -17.74 -5.08
C LYS A 101 -4.71 -18.81 -5.47
N LEU A 102 -3.76 -18.46 -6.35
CA LEU A 102 -2.70 -19.38 -6.77
C LEU A 102 -1.73 -19.71 -5.64
N MET A 103 -1.40 -18.74 -4.79
CA MET A 103 -0.61 -18.98 -3.58
C MET A 103 -1.32 -19.95 -2.61
N ASP A 104 -2.64 -19.80 -2.43
CA ASP A 104 -3.40 -20.75 -1.62
C ASP A 104 -3.40 -22.15 -2.24
N ARG A 105 -3.49 -22.25 -3.57
CA ARG A 105 -3.41 -23.53 -4.31
C ARG A 105 -2.03 -24.18 -4.16
N ILE A 106 -0.95 -23.41 -4.31
CA ILE A 106 0.43 -23.93 -4.10
C ILE A 106 0.60 -24.44 -2.67
N ASN A 107 0.12 -23.70 -1.68
CA ASN A 107 0.17 -24.14 -0.28
C ASN A 107 -0.64 -25.43 -0.05
N ALA A 108 -1.80 -25.57 -0.71
CA ALA A 108 -2.61 -26.78 -0.63
C ALA A 108 -1.90 -27.97 -1.27
N ILE A 109 -1.32 -27.81 -2.48
CA ILE A 109 -0.55 -28.86 -3.18
C ILE A 109 0.65 -29.29 -2.30
N ALA A 110 1.44 -28.34 -1.79
CA ALA A 110 2.57 -28.64 -0.92
C ALA A 110 2.16 -29.42 0.34
N LYS A 111 1.08 -28.97 1.02
CA LYS A 111 0.55 -29.64 2.21
C LYS A 111 0.02 -31.03 1.91
N GLN A 112 -0.65 -31.22 0.77
CA GLN A 112 -1.15 -32.51 0.31
C GLN A 112 0.00 -33.46 0.02
N ASN A 113 1.06 -32.99 -0.67
CA ASN A 113 2.25 -33.78 -0.98
C ASN A 113 3.00 -34.22 0.27
N LEU A 114 3.17 -33.31 1.24
CA LEU A 114 3.82 -33.65 2.51
C LEU A 114 3.02 -34.68 3.32
N ARG A 115 1.69 -34.54 3.38
CA ARG A 115 0.83 -35.48 4.12
C ARG A 115 0.66 -36.84 3.39
N GLY A 116 0.57 -36.79 2.06
CA GLY A 116 0.34 -37.93 1.19
C GLY A 116 1.59 -38.57 0.62
N SER A 117 2.79 -38.20 1.08
CA SER A 117 4.08 -38.60 0.48
C SER A 117 4.23 -40.13 0.34
N ARG A 118 3.72 -40.87 1.31
CA ARG A 118 3.71 -42.35 1.27
C ARG A 118 2.86 -42.89 0.12
N VAL A 119 1.67 -42.31 -0.09
CA VAL A 119 0.74 -42.68 -1.15
C VAL A 119 1.30 -42.30 -2.52
N VAL A 120 1.79 -41.08 -2.65
CA VAL A 120 2.41 -40.57 -3.90
C VAL A 120 3.55 -41.50 -4.34
N LYS A 121 4.41 -41.94 -3.40
CA LYS A 121 5.50 -42.87 -3.69
C LYS A 121 5.02 -44.27 -4.02
N SER A 122 3.99 -44.78 -3.32
CA SER A 122 3.47 -46.12 -3.57
C SER A 122 2.85 -46.25 -4.97
N PHE A 123 2.26 -45.15 -5.50
CA PHE A 123 1.64 -45.12 -6.82
C PHE A 123 2.50 -44.47 -7.89
N VAL A 124 3.78 -44.15 -7.60
CA VAL A 124 4.73 -43.53 -8.52
C VAL A 124 4.17 -42.27 -9.22
N GLN A 125 3.46 -41.43 -8.44
CA GLN A 125 2.78 -40.25 -8.95
C GLN A 125 3.61 -38.95 -8.80
N GLU A 126 4.90 -39.03 -8.48
CA GLU A 126 5.77 -37.88 -8.27
C GLU A 126 5.80 -36.93 -9.48
N LYS A 127 5.86 -37.50 -10.69
CA LYS A 127 5.90 -36.72 -11.93
C LYS A 127 4.64 -35.87 -12.13
N ASN A 128 3.47 -36.44 -11.81
CA ASN A 128 2.20 -35.74 -11.94
C ASN A 128 2.08 -34.63 -10.90
N GLN A 129 2.56 -34.87 -9.68
CA GLN A 129 2.56 -33.87 -8.60
C GLN A 129 3.52 -32.72 -8.90
N ILE A 130 4.68 -33.02 -9.47
CA ILE A 130 5.64 -31.97 -9.92
C ILE A 130 5.00 -31.15 -11.04
N LYS A 131 4.38 -31.80 -12.01
CA LYS A 131 3.73 -31.11 -13.13
C LYS A 131 2.61 -30.16 -12.64
N ASP A 132 1.75 -30.61 -11.72
CA ASP A 132 0.66 -29.80 -11.15
C ASP A 132 1.20 -28.58 -10.37
N PHE A 133 2.32 -28.77 -9.67
CA PHE A 133 3.02 -27.71 -8.97
C PHE A 133 3.63 -26.70 -9.94
N ASP A 134 4.33 -27.20 -10.99
CA ASP A 134 4.99 -26.36 -12.00
C ASP A 134 3.97 -25.54 -12.78
N GLU A 135 2.86 -26.14 -13.25
CA GLU A 135 1.79 -25.42 -13.94
C GLU A 135 1.20 -24.30 -13.07
N THR A 136 0.95 -24.60 -11.80
CA THR A 136 0.42 -23.59 -10.85
C THR A 136 1.46 -22.50 -10.56
N SER A 137 2.75 -22.86 -10.53
CA SER A 137 3.85 -21.90 -10.32
C SER A 137 4.04 -21.00 -11.53
N ASP A 138 3.89 -21.52 -12.74
CA ASP A 138 3.97 -20.74 -13.99
C ASP A 138 2.81 -19.73 -14.07
N GLU A 139 1.58 -20.14 -13.75
CA GLU A 139 0.45 -19.21 -13.65
C GLU A 139 0.70 -18.10 -12.60
N LEU A 140 1.24 -18.48 -11.43
CA LEU A 140 1.61 -17.54 -10.38
C LEU A 140 2.67 -16.55 -10.86
N TYR A 141 3.68 -17.04 -11.56
CA TYR A 141 4.73 -16.21 -12.14
C TYR A 141 4.16 -15.19 -13.13
N ASP A 142 3.28 -15.61 -14.03
CA ASP A 142 2.67 -14.73 -15.03
C ASP A 142 1.88 -13.58 -14.40
N HIS A 143 1.07 -13.87 -13.37
CA HIS A 143 0.34 -12.85 -12.63
C HIS A 143 1.26 -11.92 -11.85
N ASN A 144 2.30 -12.48 -11.21
CA ASN A 144 3.29 -11.68 -10.47
C ASN A 144 4.10 -10.79 -11.44
N TRP A 145 4.46 -11.32 -12.61
CA TRP A 145 5.15 -10.58 -13.65
C TRP A 145 4.29 -9.43 -14.21
N ALA A 146 2.99 -9.66 -14.41
CA ALA A 146 2.05 -8.62 -14.83
C ALA A 146 1.97 -7.49 -13.79
N VAL A 147 1.83 -7.82 -12.50
CA VAL A 147 1.87 -6.85 -11.40
C VAL A 147 3.20 -6.09 -11.38
N GLY A 148 4.32 -6.82 -11.49
CA GLY A 148 5.66 -6.23 -11.50
C GLY A 148 5.86 -5.23 -12.65
N LYS A 149 5.40 -5.55 -13.86
CA LYS A 149 5.44 -4.63 -15.02
C LYS A 149 4.60 -3.37 -14.78
N LEU A 150 3.38 -3.51 -14.27
CA LEU A 150 2.53 -2.37 -13.97
C LEU A 150 3.12 -1.49 -12.87
N PHE A 151 3.68 -2.11 -11.83
CA PHE A 151 4.30 -1.40 -10.72
C PHE A 151 5.58 -0.66 -11.17
N SER A 152 6.44 -1.30 -11.96
CA SER A 152 7.65 -0.67 -12.48
C SER A 152 7.37 0.48 -13.45
N ALA A 153 6.22 0.48 -14.13
CA ALA A 153 5.80 1.58 -14.99
C ALA A 153 5.32 2.82 -14.20
N MET A 154 4.93 2.67 -12.93
CA MET A 154 4.41 3.79 -12.13
C MET A 154 5.43 4.92 -11.97
N ILE A 155 6.66 4.60 -11.57
CA ILE A 155 7.69 5.62 -11.29
C ILE A 155 8.04 6.41 -12.56
N PRO A 156 8.36 5.78 -13.72
CA PRO A 156 8.61 6.53 -14.95
C PRO A 156 7.42 7.39 -15.39
N LEU A 157 6.20 6.88 -15.31
CA LEU A 157 5.00 7.64 -15.69
C LEU A 157 4.81 8.87 -14.80
N PHE A 158 4.94 8.72 -13.49
CA PHE A 158 4.85 9.86 -12.57
C PHE A 158 5.98 10.87 -12.79
N THR A 159 7.19 10.40 -13.08
CA THR A 159 8.32 11.27 -13.40
C THR A 159 8.06 12.06 -14.68
N VAL A 160 7.55 11.43 -15.74
CA VAL A 160 7.20 12.11 -16.99
C VAL A 160 6.12 13.17 -16.76
N ILE A 161 5.08 12.86 -15.99
CA ILE A 161 4.01 13.81 -15.66
C ILE A 161 4.56 15.00 -14.87
N ALA A 162 5.37 14.74 -13.84
CA ALA A 162 5.95 15.79 -13.01
C ALA A 162 6.91 16.69 -13.81
N GLN A 163 7.79 16.09 -14.62
CA GLN A 163 8.70 16.83 -15.48
C GLN A 163 7.95 17.61 -16.57
N GLY A 164 6.90 17.02 -17.15
CA GLY A 164 6.03 17.73 -18.09
C GLY A 164 5.38 18.97 -17.48
N ALA A 165 4.88 18.86 -16.24
CA ALA A 165 4.33 20.00 -15.52
C ALA A 165 5.37 21.10 -15.26
N ILE A 166 6.62 20.70 -14.93
CA ILE A 166 7.74 21.63 -14.74
C ILE A 166 8.09 22.33 -16.05
N TRP A 167 8.22 21.60 -17.17
CA TRP A 167 8.50 22.21 -18.48
C TRP A 167 7.41 23.16 -18.91
N LEU A 168 6.15 22.83 -18.68
CA LEU A 168 5.02 23.73 -18.93
C LEU A 168 5.13 25.01 -18.08
N ALA A 169 5.45 24.86 -16.78
CA ALA A 169 5.64 26.01 -15.91
C ALA A 169 6.77 26.92 -16.39
N ILE A 170 7.92 26.36 -16.77
CA ILE A 170 9.07 27.14 -17.32
C ILE A 170 8.65 27.85 -18.60
N TYR A 171 7.96 27.17 -19.52
CA TYR A 171 7.50 27.76 -20.77
C TYR A 171 6.60 28.98 -20.52
N PHE A 172 5.58 28.84 -19.67
CA PHE A 172 4.66 29.93 -19.38
C PHE A 172 5.33 31.06 -18.60
N VAL A 173 6.22 30.75 -17.64
CA VAL A 173 7.00 31.83 -16.98
C VAL A 173 7.87 32.58 -17.96
N SER A 174 8.52 31.89 -18.90
CA SER A 174 9.36 32.56 -19.91
C SER A 174 8.55 33.51 -20.79
N THR A 175 7.31 33.22 -21.11
CA THR A 175 6.43 34.12 -21.87
C THR A 175 6.04 35.35 -21.05
N PHE A 176 5.84 35.22 -19.73
CA PHE A 176 5.50 36.35 -18.85
C PHE A 176 6.66 37.26 -18.56
N VAL A 177 7.89 36.68 -18.48
CA VAL A 177 9.15 37.44 -18.26
C VAL A 177 9.46 38.37 -19.42
N THR A 178 9.09 38.00 -20.65
CA THR A 178 9.29 38.83 -21.83
C THR A 178 8.43 40.11 -21.80
N GLU A 179 7.37 40.14 -21.02
CA GLU A 179 6.45 41.29 -20.93
C GLU A 179 6.85 42.31 -19.84
N SER A 180 7.70 41.97 -18.86
CA SER A 180 8.05 42.87 -17.74
C SER A 180 9.36 42.47 -17.05
N THR A 181 10.37 43.29 -17.04
CA THR A 181 11.70 43.02 -16.47
C THR A 181 11.72 42.88 -14.93
N THR A 182 10.78 43.48 -14.23
CA THR A 182 10.70 43.42 -12.76
C THR A 182 10.06 42.09 -12.26
N VAL A 183 9.24 41.46 -13.09
CA VAL A 183 8.59 40.17 -12.79
C VAL A 183 9.58 39.01 -12.98
N ALA A 184 10.68 39.23 -13.71
CA ALA A 184 11.63 38.18 -14.06
C ALA A 184 12.35 37.58 -12.85
N GLN A 185 12.79 38.40 -11.92
CA GLN A 185 13.66 37.99 -10.81
C GLN A 185 12.89 37.17 -9.74
N ASP A 186 11.68 37.62 -9.41
CA ASP A 186 10.78 36.89 -8.49
C ASP A 186 10.24 35.59 -9.11
N SER A 187 10.03 35.60 -10.44
CA SER A 187 9.50 34.40 -11.15
C SER A 187 10.53 33.29 -11.26
N ILE A 188 11.84 33.59 -11.40
CA ILE A 188 12.89 32.56 -11.48
C ILE A 188 13.08 31.87 -10.14
N GLY A 189 13.08 32.60 -9.03
CA GLY A 189 13.07 32.01 -7.68
C GLY A 189 11.80 31.18 -7.40
N GLY A 190 10.66 31.65 -7.88
CA GLY A 190 9.38 30.98 -7.80
C GLY A 190 9.34 29.64 -8.54
N ILE A 191 10.04 29.48 -9.68
CA ILE A 191 10.10 28.21 -10.42
C ILE A 191 10.75 27.09 -9.57
N ALA A 192 11.91 27.35 -8.96
CA ALA A 192 12.61 26.35 -8.14
C ALA A 192 11.75 25.88 -6.96
N THR A 193 11.05 26.83 -6.32
CA THR A 193 10.11 26.54 -5.24
C THR A 193 8.88 25.76 -5.74
N PHE A 194 8.33 26.14 -6.89
CA PHE A 194 7.23 25.45 -7.54
C PHE A 194 7.61 24.00 -7.89
N MET A 195 8.79 23.75 -8.43
CA MET A 195 9.31 22.40 -8.70
C MET A 195 9.35 21.54 -7.44
N THR A 196 9.78 22.13 -6.32
CA THR A 196 9.80 21.43 -5.01
C THR A 196 8.39 21.03 -4.58
N TYR A 197 7.41 21.92 -4.72
CA TYR A 197 6.02 21.62 -4.37
C TYR A 197 5.39 20.56 -5.30
N MET A 198 5.72 20.58 -6.60
CA MET A 198 5.29 19.52 -7.53
C MET A 198 5.83 18.15 -7.11
N GLY A 199 7.10 18.09 -6.70
CA GLY A 199 7.70 16.87 -6.15
C GLY A 199 7.01 16.38 -4.85
N MET A 200 6.66 17.30 -3.95
CA MET A 200 5.93 16.98 -2.71
C MET A 200 4.52 16.45 -2.99
N ILE A 201 3.80 17.05 -3.95
CA ILE A 201 2.47 16.58 -4.36
C ILE A 201 2.55 15.17 -4.94
N MET A 202 3.48 14.93 -5.85
CA MET A 202 3.72 13.61 -6.44
C MET A 202 4.02 12.58 -5.36
N PHE A 203 4.95 12.87 -4.44
CA PHE A 203 5.30 11.98 -3.34
C PHE A 203 4.09 11.68 -2.43
N ALA A 204 3.30 12.68 -2.08
CA ALA A 204 2.13 12.51 -1.23
C ALA A 204 1.09 11.59 -1.86
N ILE A 205 0.83 11.71 -3.17
CA ILE A 205 -0.15 10.87 -3.88
C ILE A 205 0.35 9.43 -3.98
N ILE A 206 1.63 9.21 -4.32
CA ILE A 206 2.23 7.86 -4.38
C ILE A 206 2.15 7.17 -3.02
N MET A 207 2.57 7.86 -1.96
CA MET A 207 2.53 7.32 -0.60
C MET A 207 1.10 7.06 -0.14
N GLY A 208 0.15 7.93 -0.48
CA GLY A 208 -1.27 7.74 -0.18
C GLY A 208 -1.85 6.48 -0.79
N GLY A 209 -1.47 6.16 -2.04
CA GLY A 209 -1.89 4.92 -2.72
C GLY A 209 -1.36 3.65 -2.06
N MET A 210 -0.17 3.69 -1.47
CA MET A 210 0.44 2.52 -0.82
C MET A 210 -0.16 2.19 0.56
N ILE A 211 -0.80 3.14 1.23
CA ILE A 211 -1.35 2.95 2.59
C ILE A 211 -2.38 1.82 2.64
N SER A 212 -3.23 1.70 1.63
CA SER A 212 -4.32 0.71 1.61
C SER A 212 -3.82 -0.73 1.76
N MET A 213 -2.63 -1.04 1.24
CA MET A 213 -2.03 -2.37 1.32
C MET A 213 -1.59 -2.73 2.75
N PHE A 214 -1.15 -1.74 3.53
CA PHE A 214 -0.68 -1.97 4.90
C PHE A 214 -1.80 -1.88 5.94
N ALA A 215 -2.79 -1.02 5.71
CA ALA A 215 -3.89 -0.80 6.64
C ALA A 215 -4.74 -2.06 6.84
N SER A 216 -4.96 -2.86 5.80
CA SER A 216 -5.80 -4.06 5.84
C SER A 216 -5.32 -5.09 6.88
N ARG A 217 -4.01 -5.31 7.01
CA ARG A 217 -3.44 -6.25 8.00
C ARG A 217 -3.72 -5.81 9.44
N GLY A 218 -3.52 -4.53 9.74
CA GLY A 218 -3.78 -3.98 11.06
C GLY A 218 -5.27 -4.01 11.43
N MET A 219 -6.17 -3.75 10.47
CA MET A 219 -7.61 -3.82 10.70
C MET A 219 -8.08 -5.24 11.05
N VAL A 220 -7.54 -6.27 10.39
CA VAL A 220 -7.83 -7.68 10.74
C VAL A 220 -7.37 -7.99 12.16
N SER A 221 -6.17 -7.55 12.55
CA SER A 221 -5.65 -7.77 13.90
C SER A 221 -6.45 -7.02 14.97
N ILE A 222 -6.95 -5.81 14.68
CA ILE A 222 -7.89 -5.09 15.55
C ILE A 222 -9.16 -5.92 15.76
N GLY A 223 -9.73 -6.48 14.70
CA GLY A 223 -10.92 -7.34 14.78
C GLY A 223 -10.71 -8.55 15.71
N ARG A 224 -9.56 -9.24 15.57
CA ARG A 224 -9.21 -10.40 16.41
C ARG A 224 -8.99 -10.06 17.88
N ILE A 225 -8.34 -8.92 18.17
CA ILE A 225 -8.14 -8.46 19.55
C ILE A 225 -9.48 -8.04 20.15
N ASN A 226 -10.32 -7.31 19.40
CA ASN A 226 -11.63 -6.90 19.85
C ASN A 226 -12.55 -8.08 20.16
N GLU A 227 -12.46 -9.18 19.41
CA GLU A 227 -13.16 -10.43 19.68
C GLU A 227 -12.79 -10.99 21.07
N VAL A 228 -11.49 -11.04 21.39
CA VAL A 228 -11.01 -11.49 22.72
C VAL A 228 -11.52 -10.56 23.84
N LEU A 229 -11.42 -9.24 23.64
CA LEU A 229 -11.81 -8.26 24.65
C LEU A 229 -13.32 -8.24 24.92
N LYS A 230 -14.14 -8.58 23.93
CA LYS A 230 -15.61 -8.62 24.03
C LYS A 230 -16.18 -9.98 24.48
N THR A 231 -15.36 -11.03 24.49
CA THR A 231 -15.84 -12.36 24.91
C THR A 231 -16.02 -12.38 26.42
N ASP A 232 -17.22 -12.68 26.87
CA ASP A 232 -17.50 -12.84 28.29
C ASP A 232 -16.96 -14.17 28.82
N PRO A 233 -16.43 -14.18 30.05
CA PRO A 233 -16.03 -15.43 30.71
C PRO A 233 -17.28 -16.30 30.90
N ALA A 234 -17.22 -17.54 30.39
CA ALA A 234 -18.31 -18.51 30.57
C ALA A 234 -18.29 -19.08 32.00
#